data_c733e46f5e1102989a79909bae12faa3
#
_entry.id   c733e46f5e1102989a79909bae12faa3
#
_cell.length_a   1.000
_cell.length_b   1.000
_cell.length_c   1.000
_cell.angle_alpha   90.00
_cell.angle_beta   90.00
_cell.angle_gamma   90.00
#
_symmetry.space_group_name_H-M   'P 1'
#
loop_
_entity.id
_entity.type
_entity.pdbx_description
1 polymer ?
#
loop_
_entity_poly.entity_id
_entity_poly.type
_entity_poly.pdbx_seq_one_letter_code
_entity_poly.pdbx_strand_id
1 'polypeptide(L)'
;MGVHVVNEENKRIADILGINYASRTTCIKPSGNTSTVAGGISSGIHPHHAKRYIRRMRLSKINPIWQSIKSVLPQVCIDQDNETGIVSFACSAPKGSLTREDDTALNHLERVRTVYENWVAPGSLQTRVEGLTHNVSNTCTVKEDEWGDVADFIWKNRDDLRGVALLGYVGDHKYNNAPYQTVIEGDASEELWNELSQVDWSIVNLNVLGRGEDPVVDGACGGG
;
A
#
# COMPACT_ATOMS: atom_id res chain seq x y z
N MET A 1 20.99 3.07 -13.40
CA MET A 1 21.98 2.25 -12.68
C MET A 1 21.36 0.96 -12.13
N GLY A 2 20.31 0.97 -11.28
CA GLY A 2 19.77 -0.23 -10.67
C GLY A 2 19.23 -1.29 -11.64
N VAL A 3 18.44 -0.92 -12.65
CA VAL A 3 17.88 -1.84 -13.62
C VAL A 3 18.95 -2.58 -14.44
N HIS A 4 20.06 -1.91 -14.69
CA HIS A 4 21.19 -2.49 -15.44
C HIS A 4 21.82 -3.65 -14.66
N VAL A 5 22.07 -3.44 -13.38
CA VAL A 5 22.60 -4.47 -12.47
C VAL A 5 21.66 -5.67 -12.39
N VAL A 6 20.35 -5.44 -12.29
CA VAL A 6 19.34 -6.51 -12.25
C VAL A 6 19.36 -7.32 -13.55
N ASN A 7 19.46 -6.65 -14.70
CA ASN A 7 19.49 -7.31 -15.99
C ASN A 7 20.76 -8.14 -16.22
N GLU A 8 21.91 -7.62 -15.80
CA GLU A 8 23.18 -8.35 -15.86
C GLU A 8 23.16 -9.59 -14.96
N GLU A 9 22.68 -9.43 -13.73
CA GLU A 9 22.61 -10.54 -12.79
C GLU A 9 21.61 -11.62 -13.24
N ASN A 10 20.46 -11.22 -13.81
CA ASN A 10 19.50 -12.15 -14.40
C ASN A 10 20.15 -13.04 -15.47
N LYS A 11 20.94 -12.47 -16.38
CA LYS A 11 21.66 -13.21 -17.40
C LYS A 11 22.72 -14.13 -16.79
N ARG A 12 23.54 -13.59 -15.87
CA ARG A 12 24.59 -14.35 -15.21
C ARG A 12 24.07 -15.59 -14.48
N ILE A 13 22.96 -15.46 -13.74
CA ILE A 13 22.38 -16.60 -13.02
C ILE A 13 21.72 -17.57 -13.98
N ALA A 14 21.05 -17.09 -15.01
CA ALA A 14 20.44 -17.94 -16.03
C ALA A 14 21.50 -18.84 -16.74
N ASP A 15 22.67 -18.27 -17.07
CA ASP A 15 23.78 -19.00 -17.66
C ASP A 15 24.31 -20.10 -16.70
N ILE A 16 24.46 -19.81 -15.41
CA ILE A 16 24.90 -20.79 -14.41
C ILE A 16 23.91 -21.96 -14.27
N LEU A 17 22.59 -21.63 -14.32
CA LEU A 17 21.53 -22.62 -14.17
C LEU A 17 21.20 -23.36 -15.46
N GLY A 18 21.74 -22.95 -16.62
CA GLY A 18 21.45 -23.53 -17.94
C GLY A 18 19.99 -23.29 -18.38
N ILE A 19 19.38 -22.18 -18.00
CA ILE A 19 18.00 -21.81 -18.34
C ILE A 19 17.96 -20.49 -19.12
N ASN A 20 16.81 -20.18 -19.72
CA ASN A 20 16.59 -18.87 -20.33
C ASN A 20 16.51 -17.80 -19.26
N TYR A 21 17.12 -16.64 -19.52
CA TYR A 21 16.94 -15.48 -18.63
C TYR A 21 15.51 -14.95 -18.68
N ALA A 22 15.06 -14.35 -17.57
CA ALA A 22 13.74 -13.73 -17.50
C ALA A 22 13.66 -12.55 -18.47
N SER A 23 12.61 -12.50 -19.27
CA SER A 23 12.40 -11.44 -20.27
C SER A 23 11.98 -10.10 -19.65
N ARG A 24 11.48 -10.10 -18.43
CA ARG A 24 11.02 -8.93 -17.68
C ARG A 24 11.49 -9.02 -16.24
N THR A 25 12.29 -8.09 -15.81
CA THR A 25 13.01 -8.16 -14.53
C THR A 25 12.54 -7.16 -13.50
N THR A 26 11.83 -6.11 -13.92
CA THR A 26 11.41 -5.01 -13.04
C THR A 26 9.92 -4.73 -13.14
N CYS A 27 9.30 -4.46 -12.01
CA CYS A 27 7.93 -3.97 -11.91
C CYS A 27 7.82 -3.09 -10.65
N ILE A 28 6.72 -2.40 -10.51
CA ILE A 28 6.35 -1.71 -9.27
C ILE A 28 5.02 -2.27 -8.78
N LYS A 29 4.98 -2.58 -7.51
CA LYS A 29 3.78 -3.00 -6.78
C LYS A 29 3.57 -2.11 -5.57
N PRO A 30 2.32 -1.77 -5.20
CA PRO A 30 2.05 -1.15 -3.92
C PRO A 30 2.43 -2.12 -2.80
N SER A 31 3.00 -1.57 -1.72
CA SER A 31 3.38 -2.36 -0.56
C SER A 31 2.23 -2.40 0.45
N GLY A 32 1.65 -3.58 0.68
CA GLY A 32 0.62 -3.76 1.71
C GLY A 32 1.20 -3.73 3.13
N ASN A 33 2.20 -4.56 3.40
CA ASN A 33 2.75 -4.79 4.74
C ASN A 33 4.16 -4.21 4.93
N THR A 34 5.02 -4.31 3.92
CA THR A 34 6.42 -3.89 4.02
C THR A 34 6.57 -2.41 4.37
N SER A 35 5.73 -1.54 3.79
CA SER A 35 5.74 -0.10 4.11
C SER A 35 5.39 0.18 5.58
N THR A 36 4.48 -0.59 6.16
CA THR A 36 4.11 -0.48 7.58
C THR A 36 5.27 -0.94 8.48
N VAL A 37 5.89 -2.08 8.17
CA VAL A 37 7.03 -2.63 8.92
C VAL A 37 8.27 -1.73 8.80
N ALA A 38 8.46 -1.07 7.67
CA ALA A 38 9.59 -0.17 7.43
C ALA A 38 9.44 1.22 8.08
N GLY A 39 8.53 1.40 9.03
CA GLY A 39 8.42 2.62 9.82
C GLY A 39 7.48 3.68 9.21
N GLY A 40 6.40 3.26 8.59
CA GLY A 40 5.35 4.17 8.12
C GLY A 40 5.70 4.93 6.85
N ILE A 41 6.45 4.33 5.95
CA ILE A 41 6.65 4.85 4.59
C ILE A 41 5.38 4.64 3.75
N SER A 42 5.23 5.43 2.69
CA SER A 42 4.08 5.29 1.78
C SER A 42 4.11 3.97 1.00
N SER A 43 2.95 3.53 0.51
CA SER A 43 2.80 2.30 -0.27
C SER A 43 3.26 2.50 -1.72
N GLY A 44 4.50 2.15 -2.02
CA GLY A 44 5.07 2.32 -3.35
C GLY A 44 5.09 3.79 -3.77
N ILE A 45 4.48 4.08 -4.92
CA ILE A 45 4.40 5.44 -5.49
C ILE A 45 3.21 6.26 -4.98
N HIS A 46 2.36 5.65 -4.13
CA HIS A 46 1.16 6.32 -3.63
C HIS A 46 1.51 7.35 -2.57
N PRO A 47 0.74 8.45 -2.45
CA PRO A 47 0.85 9.36 -1.33
C PRO A 47 0.43 8.69 -0.03
N HIS A 48 0.79 9.27 1.10
CA HIS A 48 0.24 8.86 2.40
C HIS A 48 -1.27 9.13 2.45
N HIS A 49 -1.98 8.32 3.24
CA HIS A 49 -3.43 8.46 3.38
C HIS A 49 -3.82 9.86 3.87
N ALA A 50 -3.22 10.32 4.96
CA ALA A 50 -3.39 11.66 5.53
C ALA A 50 -2.19 11.98 6.44
N LYS A 51 -2.10 13.24 6.93
CA LYS A 51 -1.07 13.66 7.90
C LYS A 51 -1.19 12.91 9.22
N ARG A 52 -2.42 12.75 9.73
CA ARG A 52 -2.79 11.90 10.86
C ARG A 52 -3.95 11.02 10.44
N TYR A 53 -3.90 9.75 10.78
CA TYR A 53 -4.97 8.80 10.44
C TYR A 53 -5.04 7.65 11.45
N ILE A 54 -6.20 7.02 11.52
CA ILE A 54 -6.41 5.80 12.29
C ILE A 54 -6.31 4.62 11.32
N ARG A 55 -5.37 3.73 11.56
CA ARG A 55 -5.24 2.47 10.83
C ARG A 55 -5.98 1.38 11.58
N ARG A 56 -6.86 0.63 10.88
CA ARG A 56 -7.57 -0.51 11.43
C ARG A 56 -7.14 -1.79 10.74
N MET A 57 -6.77 -2.78 11.53
CA MET A 57 -6.41 -4.11 11.04
C MET A 57 -7.43 -5.12 11.51
N ARG A 58 -7.96 -5.91 10.57
CA ARG A 58 -8.84 -7.04 10.86
C ARG A 58 -8.02 -8.26 11.19
N LEU A 59 -8.38 -8.95 12.27
CA LEU A 59 -7.75 -10.18 12.73
C LEU A 59 -8.85 -11.20 13.06
N SER A 60 -8.58 -12.48 12.80
CA SER A 60 -9.43 -13.52 13.32
C SER A 60 -9.35 -13.56 14.85
N LYS A 61 -10.47 -13.73 15.55
CA LYS A 61 -10.53 -13.79 17.02
C LYS A 61 -9.83 -15.02 17.61
N ILE A 62 -9.62 -16.06 16.81
CA ILE A 62 -8.83 -17.23 17.22
C ILE A 62 -7.33 -16.98 17.08
N ASN A 63 -6.92 -15.88 16.41
CA ASN A 63 -5.51 -15.54 16.25
C ASN A 63 -4.90 -15.20 17.63
N PRO A 64 -3.76 -15.83 18.01
CA PRO A 64 -3.11 -15.54 19.28
C PRO A 64 -2.72 -14.08 19.48
N ILE A 65 -2.39 -13.36 18.41
CA ILE A 65 -2.09 -11.91 18.46
C ILE A 65 -3.34 -11.13 18.90
N TRP A 66 -4.51 -11.43 18.30
CA TRP A 66 -5.76 -10.81 18.73
C TRP A 66 -6.02 -11.04 20.20
N GLN A 67 -5.92 -12.29 20.65
CA GLN A 67 -6.16 -12.66 22.05
C GLN A 67 -5.20 -11.95 22.99
N SER A 68 -3.92 -11.88 22.63
CA SER A 68 -2.89 -11.16 23.41
C SER A 68 -3.20 -9.66 23.52
N ILE A 69 -3.51 -9.00 22.39
CA ILE A 69 -3.85 -7.57 22.39
C ILE A 69 -5.15 -7.34 23.18
N LYS A 70 -6.18 -8.11 22.91
CA LYS A 70 -7.50 -7.96 23.56
C LYS A 70 -7.44 -8.12 25.06
N SER A 71 -6.54 -8.98 25.57
CA SER A 71 -6.40 -9.23 27.01
C SER A 71 -5.76 -8.07 27.79
N VAL A 72 -4.86 -7.31 27.17
CA VAL A 72 -4.10 -6.24 27.84
C VAL A 72 -4.45 -4.84 27.38
N LEU A 73 -4.96 -4.71 26.14
CA LEU A 73 -5.35 -3.44 25.51
C LEU A 73 -6.77 -3.52 24.91
N PRO A 74 -7.81 -3.84 25.69
CA PRO A 74 -9.17 -3.99 25.15
C PRO A 74 -9.71 -2.71 24.50
N GLN A 75 -9.23 -1.53 24.90
CA GLN A 75 -9.65 -0.23 24.38
C GLN A 75 -9.28 0.02 22.90
N VAL A 76 -8.27 -0.67 22.38
CA VAL A 76 -7.88 -0.54 20.96
C VAL A 76 -8.62 -1.56 20.08
N CYS A 77 -9.42 -2.43 20.67
CA CYS A 77 -10.05 -3.58 20.04
C CYS A 77 -11.56 -3.34 19.84
N ILE A 78 -12.03 -3.59 18.62
CA ILE A 78 -13.46 -3.58 18.28
C ILE A 78 -13.85 -5.00 17.89
N ASP A 79 -14.88 -5.55 18.53
CA ASP A 79 -15.50 -6.82 18.13
C ASP A 79 -16.43 -6.55 16.95
N GLN A 80 -16.01 -6.90 15.72
CA GLN A 80 -16.79 -6.63 14.53
C GLN A 80 -17.95 -7.64 14.38
N ASP A 81 -17.64 -8.92 14.54
CA ASP A 81 -18.59 -10.04 14.48
C ASP A 81 -18.08 -11.19 15.36
N ASN A 82 -18.66 -12.39 15.23
CA ASN A 82 -18.29 -13.56 16.05
C ASN A 82 -16.86 -14.07 15.77
N GLU A 83 -16.33 -13.87 14.57
CA GLU A 83 -15.05 -14.42 14.11
C GLU A 83 -13.96 -13.35 13.96
N THR A 84 -14.36 -12.10 13.69
CA THR A 84 -13.47 -11.02 13.33
C THR A 84 -13.40 -9.95 14.41
N GLY A 85 -12.19 -9.60 14.78
CA GLY A 85 -11.87 -8.42 15.57
C GLY A 85 -11.09 -7.38 14.77
N ILE A 86 -11.13 -6.14 15.22
CA ILE A 86 -10.40 -5.00 14.63
C ILE A 86 -9.50 -4.40 15.69
N VAL A 87 -8.24 -4.21 15.35
CA VAL A 87 -7.28 -3.44 16.17
C VAL A 87 -7.02 -2.10 15.50
N SER A 88 -7.12 -1.03 16.29
CA SER A 88 -6.94 0.35 15.83
C SER A 88 -5.60 0.93 16.30
N PHE A 89 -4.92 1.64 15.40
CA PHE A 89 -3.62 2.27 15.64
C PHE A 89 -3.66 3.74 15.25
N ALA A 90 -3.08 4.61 16.08
CA ALA A 90 -2.79 5.98 15.69
C ALA A 90 -1.55 6.00 14.78
N CYS A 91 -1.70 6.59 13.61
CA CYS A 91 -0.62 6.71 12.63
C CYS A 91 -0.43 8.16 12.21
N SER A 92 0.83 8.52 11.90
CA SER A 92 1.19 9.83 11.36
C SER A 92 2.12 9.66 10.17
N ALA A 93 1.88 10.42 9.11
CA ALA A 93 2.85 10.52 8.02
C ALA A 93 4.09 11.31 8.47
N PRO A 94 5.29 10.96 7.99
CA PRO A 94 6.49 11.77 8.25
C PRO A 94 6.29 13.22 7.82
N LYS A 95 6.94 14.14 8.54
CA LYS A 95 6.83 15.57 8.23
C LYS A 95 7.28 15.86 6.78
N GLY A 96 6.43 16.57 6.04
CA GLY A 96 6.69 16.92 4.64
C GLY A 96 6.35 15.84 3.63
N SER A 97 5.74 14.72 4.08
CA SER A 97 5.21 13.70 3.18
C SER A 97 4.05 14.23 2.35
N LEU A 98 3.99 13.79 1.09
CA LEU A 98 2.83 13.99 0.24
C LEU A 98 1.66 13.16 0.75
N THR A 99 0.49 13.77 0.87
CA THR A 99 -0.76 13.10 1.26
C THR A 99 -1.76 13.05 0.10
N ARG A 100 -2.77 12.20 0.21
CA ARG A 100 -3.86 12.13 -0.78
C ARG A 100 -4.59 13.46 -0.98
N GLU A 101 -4.68 14.27 0.06
CA GLU A 101 -5.33 15.58 -0.01
C GLU A 101 -4.50 16.57 -0.83
N ASP A 102 -3.17 16.54 -0.63
CA ASP A 102 -2.22 17.45 -1.28
C ASP A 102 -1.86 17.00 -2.73
N ASP A 103 -2.17 15.76 -3.09
CA ASP A 103 -1.87 15.19 -4.40
C ASP A 103 -2.99 15.42 -5.42
N THR A 104 -2.63 15.46 -6.70
CA THR A 104 -3.57 15.46 -7.81
C THR A 104 -3.47 14.17 -8.62
N ALA A 105 -4.56 13.81 -9.30
CA ALA A 105 -4.56 12.65 -10.18
C ALA A 105 -3.51 12.75 -11.29
N LEU A 106 -3.29 13.94 -11.84
CA LEU A 106 -2.27 14.18 -12.86
C LEU A 106 -0.85 13.97 -12.30
N ASN A 107 -0.55 14.50 -11.11
CA ASN A 107 0.74 14.29 -10.47
C ASN A 107 1.01 12.81 -10.18
N HIS A 108 -0.02 12.07 -9.77
CA HIS A 108 0.07 10.64 -9.57
C HIS A 108 0.38 9.90 -10.87
N LEU A 109 -0.35 10.19 -11.94
CA LEU A 109 -0.15 9.57 -13.26
C LEU A 109 1.22 9.92 -13.86
N GLU A 110 1.73 11.11 -13.64
CA GLU A 110 3.09 11.50 -14.06
C GLU A 110 4.16 10.72 -13.30
N ARG A 111 3.96 10.43 -12.00
CA ARG A 111 4.85 9.51 -11.26
C ARG A 111 4.79 8.09 -11.82
N VAL A 112 3.59 7.60 -12.17
CA VAL A 112 3.45 6.30 -12.84
C VAL A 112 4.27 6.25 -14.12
N ARG A 113 4.14 7.26 -14.97
CA ARG A 113 4.89 7.39 -16.22
C ARG A 113 6.41 7.46 -15.98
N THR A 114 6.85 8.33 -15.08
CA THR A 114 8.27 8.48 -14.74
C THR A 114 8.90 7.16 -14.27
N VAL A 115 8.19 6.42 -13.43
CA VAL A 115 8.69 5.12 -12.94
C VAL A 115 8.62 4.04 -14.03
N TYR A 116 7.62 4.09 -14.88
CA TYR A 116 7.55 3.19 -16.03
C TYR A 116 8.76 3.39 -16.96
N GLU A 117 9.03 4.62 -17.39
CA GLU A 117 10.12 4.97 -18.30
C GLU A 117 11.51 4.62 -17.74
N ASN A 118 11.71 4.84 -16.43
CA ASN A 118 13.04 4.75 -15.81
C ASN A 118 13.34 3.42 -15.12
N TRP A 119 12.32 2.62 -14.82
CA TRP A 119 12.48 1.36 -14.10
C TRP A 119 11.86 0.17 -14.80
N VAL A 120 10.60 0.28 -15.24
CA VAL A 120 9.86 -0.87 -15.75
C VAL A 120 10.20 -1.17 -17.21
N ALA A 121 10.17 -0.18 -18.06
CA ALA A 121 10.48 -0.34 -19.49
C ALA A 121 11.94 -0.82 -19.73
N PRO A 122 12.96 -0.26 -19.08
CA PRO A 122 14.35 -0.74 -19.23
C PRO A 122 14.59 -2.15 -18.67
N GLY A 123 13.71 -2.64 -17.81
CA GLY A 123 13.75 -4.02 -17.28
C GLY A 123 13.16 -5.07 -18.23
N SER A 124 12.66 -4.66 -19.39
CA SER A 124 12.18 -5.57 -20.42
C SER A 124 13.33 -5.98 -21.34
N LEU A 125 13.76 -7.23 -21.24
CA LEU A 125 14.82 -7.82 -22.04
C LEU A 125 14.19 -8.68 -23.13
N GLN A 126 14.34 -8.29 -24.40
CA GLN A 126 13.92 -9.08 -25.56
C GLN A 126 12.55 -9.76 -25.41
N THR A 127 11.52 -9.07 -25.73
CA THR A 127 10.22 -9.69 -25.93
C THR A 127 10.02 -9.89 -27.43
N ARG A 128 9.40 -11.03 -27.83
CA ARG A 128 8.99 -11.25 -29.22
C ARG A 128 7.94 -10.24 -29.69
N VAL A 129 7.35 -9.55 -28.74
CA VAL A 129 6.35 -8.49 -28.94
C VAL A 129 6.94 -7.21 -28.41
N GLU A 130 7.13 -6.25 -29.30
CA GLU A 130 7.60 -4.91 -28.94
C GLU A 130 6.68 -4.27 -27.90
N GLY A 131 7.26 -3.60 -26.91
CA GLY A 131 6.54 -2.94 -25.85
C GLY A 131 5.89 -3.85 -24.79
N LEU A 132 6.13 -5.17 -24.82
CA LEU A 132 5.64 -6.06 -23.77
C LEU A 132 6.49 -5.91 -22.50
N THR A 133 6.02 -5.13 -21.54
CA THR A 133 6.66 -4.87 -20.25
C THR A 133 5.78 -5.33 -19.08
N HIS A 134 6.31 -5.31 -17.86
CA HIS A 134 5.46 -5.22 -16.66
C HIS A 134 4.79 -3.84 -16.59
N ASN A 135 3.92 -3.67 -15.61
CA ASN A 135 3.28 -2.39 -15.32
C ASN A 135 3.79 -1.78 -14.02
N VAL A 136 3.47 -0.52 -13.82
CA VAL A 136 3.47 0.15 -12.52
C VAL A 136 2.08 -0.03 -11.93
N SER A 137 1.94 -0.94 -10.96
CA SER A 137 0.65 -1.21 -10.32
C SER A 137 0.27 -0.03 -9.43
N ASN A 138 -0.89 0.55 -9.69
CA ASN A 138 -1.34 1.75 -8.99
C ASN A 138 -2.86 1.84 -8.95
N THR A 139 -3.37 2.63 -7.99
CA THR A 139 -4.74 3.12 -7.95
C THR A 139 -4.69 4.64 -7.87
N CYS A 140 -5.12 5.31 -8.91
CA CYS A 140 -5.19 6.76 -8.99
C CYS A 140 -6.54 7.25 -8.46
N THR A 141 -6.50 8.01 -7.37
CA THR A 141 -7.71 8.68 -6.85
C THR A 141 -7.98 9.94 -7.65
N VAL A 142 -9.19 10.09 -8.18
CA VAL A 142 -9.60 11.17 -9.07
C VAL A 142 -10.69 12.00 -8.39
N LYS A 143 -10.45 13.29 -8.18
CA LYS A 143 -11.45 14.24 -7.70
C LYS A 143 -12.47 14.56 -8.80
N GLU A 144 -13.62 15.08 -8.42
CA GLU A 144 -14.74 15.26 -9.35
C GLU A 144 -14.40 16.17 -10.54
N ASP A 145 -13.58 17.17 -10.32
CA ASP A 145 -13.15 18.16 -11.32
C ASP A 145 -11.94 17.71 -12.16
N GLU A 146 -11.30 16.59 -11.83
CA GLU A 146 -10.08 16.12 -12.51
C GLU A 146 -10.35 15.14 -13.68
N TRP A 147 -11.55 14.60 -13.83
CA TRP A 147 -11.85 13.51 -14.76
C TRP A 147 -11.52 13.82 -16.22
N GLY A 148 -11.76 15.06 -16.67
CA GLY A 148 -11.46 15.49 -18.04
C GLY A 148 -9.97 15.44 -18.32
N ASP A 149 -9.18 16.07 -17.46
CA ASP A 149 -7.73 16.15 -17.60
C ASP A 149 -7.07 14.77 -17.47
N VAL A 150 -7.61 13.92 -16.58
CA VAL A 150 -7.16 12.51 -16.43
C VAL A 150 -7.39 11.71 -17.71
N ALA A 151 -8.57 11.86 -18.35
CA ALA A 151 -8.85 11.17 -19.59
C ALA A 151 -7.91 11.60 -20.72
N ASP A 152 -7.67 12.89 -20.86
CA ASP A 152 -6.75 13.44 -21.85
C ASP A 152 -5.31 13.00 -21.60
N PHE A 153 -4.87 13.00 -20.35
CA PHE A 153 -3.53 12.55 -19.97
C PHE A 153 -3.32 11.06 -20.30
N ILE A 154 -4.27 10.20 -19.94
CA ILE A 154 -4.21 8.77 -20.22
C ILE A 154 -4.20 8.54 -21.74
N TRP A 155 -5.05 9.22 -22.50
CA TRP A 155 -5.07 9.09 -23.96
C TRP A 155 -3.75 9.48 -24.61
N LYS A 156 -3.17 10.60 -24.18
CA LYS A 156 -1.90 11.10 -24.69
C LYS A 156 -0.72 10.15 -24.36
N ASN A 157 -0.72 9.55 -23.18
CA ASN A 157 0.39 8.72 -22.68
C ASN A 157 0.03 7.22 -22.65
N ARG A 158 -0.93 6.76 -23.46
CA ARG A 158 -1.46 5.38 -23.44
C ARG A 158 -0.41 4.29 -23.67
N ASP A 159 0.69 4.64 -24.35
CA ASP A 159 1.76 3.71 -24.64
C ASP A 159 2.71 3.48 -23.42
N ASP A 160 2.72 4.40 -22.47
CA ASP A 160 3.51 4.34 -21.23
C ASP A 160 2.68 3.86 -20.05
N LEU A 161 1.37 4.07 -20.08
CA LEU A 161 0.44 3.69 -19.04
C LEU A 161 -0.16 2.30 -19.30
N ARG A 162 0.57 1.24 -18.95
CA ARG A 162 0.20 -0.16 -19.25
C ARG A 162 -0.97 -0.70 -18.42
N GLY A 163 -1.33 -0.02 -17.36
CA GLY A 163 -2.48 -0.37 -16.53
C GLY A 163 -2.64 0.64 -15.40
N VAL A 164 -3.82 1.24 -15.33
CA VAL A 164 -4.19 2.22 -14.30
C VAL A 164 -5.56 1.85 -13.76
N ALA A 165 -5.68 1.74 -12.45
CA ALA A 165 -6.97 1.68 -11.78
C ALA A 165 -7.37 3.11 -11.37
N LEU A 166 -8.57 3.53 -11.74
CA LEU A 166 -9.12 4.84 -11.37
C LEU A 166 -10.18 4.66 -10.29
N LEU A 167 -10.11 5.47 -9.25
CA LEU A 167 -11.05 5.46 -8.14
C LEU A 167 -11.53 6.89 -7.89
N GLY A 168 -12.86 7.11 -7.96
CA GLY A 168 -13.44 8.41 -7.59
C GLY A 168 -13.19 8.74 -6.13
N TYR A 169 -12.79 9.96 -5.84
CA TYR A 169 -12.60 10.45 -4.47
C TYR A 169 -13.97 10.66 -3.80
N VAL A 170 -14.33 9.77 -2.90
CA VAL A 170 -15.63 9.83 -2.17
C VAL A 170 -15.47 10.16 -0.68
N GLY A 171 -14.25 10.39 -0.23
CA GLY A 171 -13.94 10.60 1.19
C GLY A 171 -14.04 9.31 2.03
N ASP A 172 -13.47 9.35 3.23
CA ASP A 172 -13.36 8.18 4.12
C ASP A 172 -14.62 7.92 4.97
N HIS A 173 -15.59 8.85 4.93
CA HIS A 173 -16.65 8.94 5.94
C HIS A 173 -17.82 7.98 5.75
N LYS A 174 -17.82 7.17 4.68
CA LYS A 174 -18.98 6.31 4.34
C LYS A 174 -18.93 4.89 4.89
N TYR A 175 -17.80 4.48 5.48
CA TYR A 175 -17.63 3.10 5.92
C TYR A 175 -17.29 3.03 7.41
N ASN A 176 -18.17 2.43 8.20
CA ASN A 176 -17.84 2.07 9.57
C ASN A 176 -16.62 1.14 9.60
N ASN A 177 -15.65 1.46 10.45
CA ASN A 177 -14.43 0.69 10.59
C ASN A 177 -13.60 0.56 9.29
N ALA A 178 -13.56 1.62 8.45
CA ALA A 178 -12.68 1.68 7.30
C ALA A 178 -11.23 1.36 7.70
N PRO A 179 -10.46 0.63 6.86
CA PRO A 179 -9.06 0.29 7.15
C PRO A 179 -8.17 1.51 7.41
N TYR A 180 -8.50 2.62 6.83
CA TYR A 180 -7.88 3.92 7.05
C TYR A 180 -8.98 4.96 7.29
N GLN A 181 -8.79 5.81 8.27
CA GLN A 181 -9.68 6.94 8.56
C GLN A 181 -8.84 8.19 8.79
N THR A 182 -9.06 9.21 7.97
CA THR A 182 -8.43 10.52 8.16
C THR A 182 -8.86 11.13 9.50
N VAL A 183 -7.92 11.73 10.21
CA VAL A 183 -8.20 12.52 11.42
C VAL A 183 -8.59 13.92 11.00
N ILE A 184 -9.79 14.33 11.42
CA ILE A 184 -10.32 15.67 11.19
C ILE A 184 -10.24 16.46 12.51
N GLU A 185 -9.64 17.64 12.46
CA GLU A 185 -9.48 18.50 13.61
C GLU A 185 -10.84 18.91 14.19
N GLY A 186 -10.99 18.75 15.49
CA GLY A 186 -12.21 19.11 16.23
C GLY A 186 -13.34 18.08 16.15
N ASP A 187 -13.13 16.91 15.56
CA ASP A 187 -14.13 15.84 15.55
C ASP A 187 -13.72 14.60 16.38
N ALA A 188 -14.63 13.63 16.49
CA ALA A 188 -14.42 12.39 17.24
C ALA A 188 -13.23 11.56 16.74
N SER A 189 -12.77 11.73 15.48
CA SER A 189 -11.59 11.04 14.97
C SER A 189 -10.29 11.58 15.59
N GLU A 190 -10.24 12.87 15.93
CA GLU A 190 -9.10 13.45 16.60
C GLU A 190 -9.04 13.00 18.08
N GLU A 191 -10.16 12.96 18.76
CA GLU A 191 -10.23 12.44 20.13
C GLU A 191 -9.76 11.01 20.18
N LEU A 192 -10.28 10.14 19.30
CA LEU A 192 -9.87 8.74 19.21
C LEU A 192 -8.39 8.60 18.84
N TRP A 193 -7.88 9.40 17.91
CA TRP A 193 -6.46 9.37 17.55
C TRP A 193 -5.57 9.74 18.73
N ASN A 194 -5.95 10.76 19.51
CA ASN A 194 -5.22 11.18 20.70
C ASN A 194 -5.19 10.08 21.75
N GLU A 195 -6.30 9.40 22.00
CA GLU A 195 -6.37 8.25 22.92
C GLU A 195 -5.45 7.12 22.44
N LEU A 196 -5.56 6.72 21.16
CA LEU A 196 -4.74 5.65 20.57
C LEU A 196 -3.24 5.99 20.57
N SER A 197 -2.87 7.26 20.45
CA SER A 197 -1.48 7.70 20.44
C SER A 197 -0.77 7.56 21.79
N GLN A 198 -1.53 7.47 22.88
CA GLN A 198 -1.01 7.28 24.25
C GLN A 198 -0.86 5.80 24.65
N VAL A 199 -1.26 4.87 23.76
CA VAL A 199 -1.24 3.44 24.08
C VAL A 199 0.19 2.93 24.17
N ASP A 200 0.53 2.31 25.30
CA ASP A 200 1.79 1.59 25.46
C ASP A 200 1.69 0.17 24.88
N TRP A 201 2.18 0.01 23.67
CA TRP A 201 2.20 -1.27 22.95
C TRP A 201 3.24 -2.26 23.49
N SER A 202 4.19 -1.83 24.33
CA SER A 202 5.26 -2.70 24.85
C SER A 202 4.73 -3.78 25.80
N ILE A 203 3.53 -3.60 26.34
CA ILE A 203 2.88 -4.57 27.24
C ILE A 203 2.31 -5.78 26.49
N VAL A 204 2.20 -5.72 25.17
CA VAL A 204 1.65 -6.82 24.35
C VAL A 204 2.70 -7.93 24.23
N ASN A 205 2.36 -9.12 24.69
CA ASN A 205 3.23 -10.29 24.52
C ASN A 205 3.11 -10.87 23.12
N LEU A 206 4.10 -10.61 22.26
CA LEU A 206 4.18 -11.15 20.90
C LEU A 206 4.86 -12.54 20.83
N ASN A 207 5.40 -13.07 21.93
CA ASN A 207 5.99 -14.41 21.96
C ASN A 207 4.97 -15.56 21.88
N VAL A 208 3.68 -15.21 21.85
CA VAL A 208 2.57 -16.15 21.59
C VAL A 208 2.59 -16.75 20.18
N LEU A 209 3.35 -16.14 19.27
CA LEU A 209 3.62 -16.71 17.94
C LEU A 209 4.70 -17.78 18.11
N GLY A 210 4.29 -19.04 18.16
CA GLY A 210 5.22 -20.17 18.09
C GLY A 210 6.12 -20.04 16.86
N ARG A 211 7.41 -20.34 17.00
CA ARG A 211 8.33 -20.40 15.87
C ARG A 211 7.86 -21.53 14.93
N GLY A 212 7.17 -21.20 13.85
CA GLY A 212 6.88 -22.14 12.77
C GLY A 212 5.45 -22.32 12.30
N GLU A 213 4.48 -21.66 12.89
CA GLU A 213 3.12 -21.64 12.33
C GLU A 213 2.78 -20.21 11.91
N ASP A 214 2.99 -19.90 10.63
CA ASP A 214 2.40 -18.71 10.04
C ASP A 214 0.88 -18.87 10.11
N PRO A 215 0.16 -18.01 10.85
CA PRO A 215 -1.29 -18.02 10.74
C PRO A 215 -1.61 -17.64 9.28
N VAL A 216 -2.23 -18.57 8.58
CA VAL A 216 -2.76 -18.33 7.23
C VAL A 216 -3.65 -17.09 7.32
N VAL A 217 -3.14 -15.96 6.88
CA VAL A 217 -3.94 -14.74 6.71
C VAL A 217 -4.71 -14.95 5.41
N ASP A 218 -5.89 -15.55 5.55
CA ASP A 218 -6.80 -15.70 4.45
C ASP A 218 -7.18 -14.30 3.92
N GLY A 219 -6.73 -14.01 2.72
CA GLY A 219 -7.42 -13.15 1.78
C GLY A 219 -7.56 -11.67 2.08
N ALA A 220 -6.50 -10.96 2.43
CA ALA A 220 -6.55 -9.49 2.37
C ALA A 220 -5.62 -8.93 1.27
N CYS A 221 -5.83 -9.34 0.04
CA CYS A 221 -5.55 -8.48 -1.12
C CYS A 221 -6.70 -7.47 -1.25
N GLY A 222 -6.90 -6.65 -0.25
CA GLY A 222 -7.71 -5.46 -0.33
C GLY A 222 -6.88 -4.39 -1.02
N GLY A 223 -7.24 -4.05 -2.26
CA GLY A 223 -6.61 -3.00 -3.02
C GLY A 223 -6.57 -1.70 -2.21
N GLY A 224 -5.40 -1.09 -2.22
CA GLY A 224 -5.20 0.28 -1.78
C GLY A 224 -5.83 1.27 -2.72
#